data_5882aac8a87bb7398068ba7056512214
#
_entry.id   5882aac8a87bb7398068ba7056512214
#
_cell.length_a   1.000
_cell.length_b   1.000
_cell.length_c   1.000
_cell.angle_alpha   90.00
_cell.angle_beta   90.00
_cell.angle_gamma   90.00
#
_symmetry.space_group_name_H-M   'P 1'
#
loop_
_entity.id
_entity.type
_entity.pdbx_description
1 polymer ?
#
loop_
_entity_poly.entity_id
_entity_poly.type
_entity_poly.pdbx_seq_one_letter_code
_entity_poly.pdbx_strand_id
1 'polypeptide(L)'
;MENQHENHPVHSSSVGTTDQNAQYESNQDQRIPRWWKLIFVATIAFAPPYFFWHHCGAPGRTMADEYDVAMAANLKLQLGAIGDLTLDRANVVKYLYEDSWLKVGRAVFKANCVSCHGAEGGGLVGPNLCDDQYKNVKDIGDILKILQNGANGGAMPAWQNRLSANEIVLVSSYVASLRGSNPAIAKPGEGREIPAWPPAPIVTEEGDNTSGEDQEI
;
A
#
# COMPACT_ATOMS: atom_id res chain seq x y z
N MET A 1 77.71 58.76 13.04
CA MET A 1 76.27 58.67 12.87
C MET A 1 75.84 57.26 13.22
N GLU A 2 75.32 57.20 14.40
CA GLU A 2 75.15 55.95 15.19
C GLU A 2 73.83 55.23 14.81
N ASN A 3 73.93 53.96 14.42
CA ASN A 3 72.79 53.12 14.21
C ASN A 3 72.52 52.31 15.50
N GLN A 4 71.49 52.69 16.22
CA GLN A 4 71.04 51.93 17.38
C GLN A 4 70.12 50.76 16.88
N HIS A 5 70.63 49.56 17.02
CA HIS A 5 69.87 48.31 16.91
C HIS A 5 69.09 48.12 18.20
N GLU A 6 67.77 48.33 18.11
CA GLU A 6 66.85 48.03 19.17
C GLU A 6 66.51 46.51 19.14
N ASN A 7 67.02 45.78 20.12
CA ASN A 7 66.73 44.34 20.34
C ASN A 7 65.37 44.22 21.02
N HIS A 8 64.36 43.84 20.28
CA HIS A 8 63.10 43.37 20.86
C HIS A 8 63.26 41.91 21.33
N PRO A 9 62.91 41.59 22.59
CA PRO A 9 62.89 40.25 23.08
C PRO A 9 61.69 39.49 22.46
N VAL A 10 61.96 38.38 21.73
CA VAL A 10 61.00 37.47 21.26
C VAL A 10 60.41 36.70 22.46
N HIS A 11 59.21 37.11 22.89
CA HIS A 11 58.43 36.36 23.84
C HIS A 11 57.95 35.09 23.12
N SER A 12 58.65 33.97 23.34
CA SER A 12 58.16 32.65 23.01
C SER A 12 57.02 32.28 23.96
N SER A 13 55.79 32.56 23.54
CA SER A 13 54.58 32.06 24.19
C SER A 13 54.46 30.56 23.89
N SER A 14 55.08 29.72 24.68
CA SER A 14 54.76 28.32 24.77
C SER A 14 53.46 28.16 25.58
N VAL A 15 52.33 28.61 24.97
CA VAL A 15 51.04 28.45 25.57
C VAL A 15 50.45 27.09 25.14
N GLY A 16 50.47 26.14 26.05
CA GLY A 16 49.19 25.47 26.35
C GLY A 16 48.79 24.25 25.51
N THR A 17 49.71 23.47 24.96
CA THR A 17 49.34 22.14 24.44
C THR A 17 49.27 21.04 25.51
N THR A 18 49.92 21.28 26.65
CA THR A 18 49.95 20.29 27.76
C THR A 18 48.66 20.26 28.58
N ASP A 19 47.98 21.40 28.73
CA ASP A 19 46.76 21.48 29.56
C ASP A 19 45.52 20.88 28.87
N GLN A 20 45.43 20.97 27.56
CA GLN A 20 44.30 20.38 26.81
C GLN A 20 44.36 18.87 26.79
N ASN A 21 45.54 18.30 26.67
CA ASN A 21 45.72 16.85 26.71
C ASN A 21 45.47 16.27 28.11
N ALA A 22 45.92 17.00 29.17
CA ALA A 22 45.63 16.59 30.54
C ALA A 22 44.16 16.68 30.90
N GLN A 23 43.41 17.67 30.37
CA GLN A 23 41.95 17.72 30.51
C GLN A 23 41.23 16.65 29.73
N TYR A 24 41.73 16.26 28.55
CA TYR A 24 41.17 15.15 27.78
C TYR A 24 41.39 13.81 28.49
N GLU A 25 42.56 13.55 29.01
CA GLU A 25 42.88 12.34 29.78
C GLU A 25 42.09 12.25 31.11
N SER A 26 41.87 13.39 31.80
CA SER A 26 41.08 13.41 33.04
C SER A 26 39.60 13.15 32.80
N ASN A 27 39.06 13.45 31.58
CA ASN A 27 37.70 13.14 31.20
C ASN A 27 37.49 11.65 30.82
N GLN A 28 38.57 10.95 30.46
CA GLN A 28 38.46 9.51 30.17
C GLN A 28 38.27 8.63 31.43
N ASP A 29 38.63 9.14 32.60
CA ASP A 29 38.46 8.45 33.89
C ASP A 29 37.10 8.67 34.56
N GLN A 30 36.15 9.37 33.90
CA GLN A 30 34.79 9.51 34.43
C GLN A 30 34.08 8.17 34.40
N ARG A 31 34.08 7.52 35.54
CA ARG A 31 33.33 6.25 35.73
C ARG A 31 31.87 6.46 35.45
N ILE A 32 31.37 5.75 34.41
CA ILE A 32 29.96 5.76 34.05
C ILE A 32 29.10 5.48 35.30
N PRO A 33 28.13 6.35 35.63
CA PRO A 33 27.26 6.16 36.77
C PRO A 33 26.59 4.78 36.79
N ARG A 34 26.44 4.21 37.98
CA ARG A 34 25.86 2.85 38.12
C ARG A 34 24.43 2.76 37.56
N TRP A 35 23.65 3.82 37.70
CA TRP A 35 22.29 3.88 37.17
C TRP A 35 22.27 3.78 35.64
N TRP A 36 23.23 4.39 34.96
CA TRP A 36 23.35 4.33 33.51
C TRP A 36 23.65 2.91 33.01
N LYS A 37 24.58 2.22 33.70
CA LYS A 37 24.87 0.80 33.43
C LYS A 37 23.66 -0.08 33.64
N LEU A 38 22.86 0.18 34.67
CA LEU A 38 21.62 -0.57 34.94
C LEU A 38 20.60 -0.39 33.83
N ILE A 39 20.38 0.85 33.36
CA ILE A 39 19.48 1.11 32.23
C ILE A 39 19.98 0.39 30.97
N PHE A 40 21.28 0.47 30.68
CA PHE A 40 21.87 -0.18 29.51
C PHE A 40 21.72 -1.71 29.55
N VAL A 41 21.99 -2.32 30.67
CA VAL A 41 21.78 -3.78 30.84
C VAL A 41 20.30 -4.14 30.76
N ALA A 42 19.42 -3.34 31.35
CA ALA A 42 17.98 -3.55 31.29
C ALA A 42 17.45 -3.47 29.84
N THR A 43 17.91 -2.51 29.03
CA THR A 43 17.52 -2.41 27.61
C THR A 43 18.01 -3.59 26.79
N ILE A 44 19.25 -4.05 27.02
CA ILE A 44 19.76 -5.27 26.34
C ILE A 44 18.98 -6.51 26.75
N ALA A 45 18.64 -6.65 28.03
CA ALA A 45 17.88 -7.80 28.53
C ALA A 45 16.41 -7.77 28.04
N PHE A 46 15.84 -6.58 27.84
CA PHE A 46 14.47 -6.40 27.37
C PHE A 46 14.33 -6.57 25.83
N ALA A 47 15.37 -6.25 25.07
CA ALA A 47 15.30 -6.26 23.61
C ALA A 47 14.94 -7.64 23.00
N PRO A 48 15.54 -8.79 23.42
CA PRO A 48 15.15 -10.09 22.88
C PRO A 48 13.69 -10.45 23.15
N PRO A 49 13.15 -10.41 24.38
CA PRO A 49 11.73 -10.72 24.60
C PRO A 49 10.79 -9.75 23.88
N TYR A 50 11.13 -8.47 23.76
CA TYR A 50 10.39 -7.50 22.96
C TYR A 50 10.38 -7.87 21.47
N PHE A 51 11.56 -8.21 20.91
CA PHE A 51 11.68 -8.63 19.52
C PHE A 51 10.84 -9.90 19.25
N PHE A 52 10.98 -10.93 20.08
CA PHE A 52 10.21 -12.15 19.93
C PHE A 52 8.71 -11.90 20.06
N TRP A 53 8.30 -11.03 20.99
CA TRP A 53 6.89 -10.70 21.17
C TRP A 53 6.27 -10.00 19.96
N HIS A 54 7.00 -9.09 19.31
CA HIS A 54 6.48 -8.30 18.20
C HIS A 54 6.77 -8.89 16.82
N HIS A 55 7.83 -9.70 16.65
CA HIS A 55 8.27 -10.17 15.34
C HIS A 55 8.18 -11.68 15.13
N CYS A 56 8.05 -12.49 16.19
CA CYS A 56 7.98 -13.94 16.07
C CYS A 56 6.55 -14.47 16.20
N GLY A 57 5.72 -14.17 15.19
CA GLY A 57 4.65 -15.09 14.79
C GLY A 57 3.32 -15.05 15.52
N ALA A 58 2.97 -14.01 16.27
CA ALA A 58 1.58 -13.87 16.68
C ALA A 58 0.87 -12.85 15.78
N PRO A 59 -0.12 -13.24 14.97
CA PRO A 59 -0.88 -12.32 14.13
C PRO A 59 -1.58 -11.26 15.00
N GLY A 60 -1.66 -10.02 14.48
CA GLY A 60 -2.34 -8.91 15.16
C GLY A 60 -1.49 -8.09 16.12
N ARG A 61 -0.15 -8.22 16.10
CA ARG A 61 0.75 -7.49 17.00
C ARG A 61 1.70 -6.51 16.34
N THR A 62 1.79 -6.54 15.02
CA THR A 62 2.56 -5.56 14.26
C THR A 62 1.66 -4.42 13.81
N MET A 63 2.22 -3.23 13.59
CA MET A 63 1.47 -2.11 12.99
C MET A 63 0.89 -2.48 11.62
N ALA A 64 1.54 -3.38 10.88
CA ALA A 64 1.03 -3.92 9.63
C ALA A 64 -0.25 -4.74 9.85
N ASP A 65 -0.25 -5.62 10.84
CA ASP A 65 -1.43 -6.44 11.18
C ASP A 65 -2.60 -5.58 11.68
N GLU A 66 -2.33 -4.56 12.52
CA GLU A 66 -3.36 -3.62 12.98
C GLU A 66 -3.94 -2.82 11.81
N TYR A 67 -3.10 -2.40 10.87
CA TYR A 67 -3.55 -1.73 9.65
C TYR A 67 -4.43 -2.66 8.80
N ASP A 68 -4.03 -3.91 8.61
CA ASP A 68 -4.80 -4.88 7.83
C ASP A 68 -6.15 -5.18 8.47
N VAL A 69 -6.21 -5.32 9.81
CA VAL A 69 -7.47 -5.51 10.55
C VAL A 69 -8.35 -4.26 10.44
N ALA A 70 -7.80 -3.06 10.62
CA ALA A 70 -8.55 -1.81 10.48
C ALA A 70 -9.05 -1.59 9.05
N MET A 71 -8.23 -1.93 8.05
CA MET A 71 -8.60 -1.88 6.64
C MET A 71 -9.73 -2.87 6.33
N ALA A 72 -9.64 -4.10 6.81
CA ALA A 72 -10.69 -5.11 6.63
C ALA A 72 -12.01 -4.69 7.31
N ALA A 73 -11.95 -4.11 8.51
CA ALA A 73 -13.13 -3.60 9.21
C ALA A 73 -13.78 -2.43 8.45
N ASN A 74 -12.98 -1.49 7.97
CA ASN A 74 -13.47 -0.36 7.16
C ASN A 74 -14.07 -0.85 5.83
N LEU A 75 -13.41 -1.80 5.16
CA LEU A 75 -13.91 -2.44 3.95
C LEU A 75 -15.28 -3.08 4.19
N LYS A 76 -15.44 -3.82 5.30
CA LYS A 76 -16.70 -4.44 5.67
C LYS A 76 -17.81 -3.41 5.90
N LEU A 77 -17.51 -2.28 6.53
CA LEU A 77 -18.48 -1.17 6.71
C LEU A 77 -18.88 -0.56 5.36
N GLN A 78 -17.92 -0.30 4.50
CA GLN A 78 -18.18 0.25 3.16
C GLN A 78 -19.00 -0.73 2.31
N LEU A 79 -18.65 -2.02 2.31
CA LEU A 79 -19.41 -3.05 1.60
C LEU A 79 -20.84 -3.19 2.13
N GLY A 80 -21.04 -3.01 3.44
CA GLY A 80 -22.38 -3.00 4.04
C GLY A 80 -23.25 -1.83 3.57
N ALA A 81 -22.64 -0.69 3.22
CA ALA A 81 -23.36 0.48 2.72
C ALA A 81 -23.83 0.34 1.27
N ILE A 82 -23.19 -0.51 0.46
CA ILE A 82 -23.52 -0.70 -0.97
C ILE A 82 -24.70 -1.66 -1.20
N GLY A 83 -25.05 -2.45 -0.17
CA GLY A 83 -26.01 -3.56 -0.32
C GLY A 83 -25.44 -4.77 -1.06
N ASP A 84 -26.31 -5.72 -1.40
CA ASP A 84 -25.91 -6.94 -2.11
C ASP A 84 -25.86 -6.69 -3.61
N LEU A 85 -24.66 -6.75 -4.18
CA LEU A 85 -24.46 -6.59 -5.62
C LEU A 85 -24.66 -7.92 -6.35
N THR A 86 -25.32 -7.85 -7.49
CA THR A 86 -25.40 -8.95 -8.44
C THR A 86 -24.09 -9.08 -9.22
N LEU A 87 -23.66 -10.31 -9.47
CA LEU A 87 -22.44 -10.62 -10.23
C LEU A 87 -22.72 -10.49 -11.74
N ASP A 88 -22.90 -9.26 -12.19
CA ASP A 88 -23.21 -8.95 -13.59
C ASP A 88 -22.27 -7.89 -14.19
N ARG A 89 -22.28 -7.85 -15.51
CA ARG A 89 -21.48 -6.91 -16.29
C ARG A 89 -21.83 -5.44 -16.02
N ALA A 90 -23.11 -5.15 -15.77
CA ALA A 90 -23.59 -3.79 -15.61
C ALA A 90 -22.99 -3.17 -14.33
N ASN A 91 -22.95 -3.93 -13.25
CA ASN A 91 -22.30 -3.52 -12.01
C ASN A 91 -20.80 -3.28 -12.18
N VAL A 92 -20.07 -4.12 -12.93
CA VAL A 92 -18.64 -3.88 -13.20
C VAL A 92 -18.45 -2.57 -13.97
N VAL A 93 -19.25 -2.32 -14.99
CA VAL A 93 -19.19 -1.08 -15.77
C VAL A 93 -19.55 0.14 -14.92
N LYS A 94 -20.60 0.03 -14.09
CA LYS A 94 -21.00 1.11 -13.17
C LYS A 94 -19.84 1.53 -12.26
N TYR A 95 -19.28 0.57 -11.54
CA TYR A 95 -18.22 0.84 -10.55
C TYR A 95 -16.85 1.09 -11.16
N LEU A 96 -16.64 0.82 -12.45
CA LEU A 96 -15.43 1.20 -13.18
C LEU A 96 -15.21 2.73 -13.20
N TYR A 97 -16.28 3.52 -13.15
CA TYR A 97 -16.25 4.98 -13.23
C TYR A 97 -16.52 5.66 -11.87
N GLU A 98 -16.52 4.91 -10.78
CA GLU A 98 -16.75 5.43 -9.43
C GLU A 98 -15.49 5.32 -8.57
N ASP A 99 -14.67 6.37 -8.51
CA ASP A 99 -13.36 6.41 -7.82
C ASP A 99 -13.40 5.93 -6.36
N SER A 100 -14.50 6.22 -5.64
CA SER A 100 -14.67 5.77 -4.26
C SER A 100 -14.67 4.25 -4.14
N TRP A 101 -15.37 3.57 -5.04
CA TRP A 101 -15.48 2.11 -5.07
C TRP A 101 -14.27 1.44 -5.71
N LEU A 102 -13.59 2.10 -6.65
CA LEU A 102 -12.31 1.63 -7.17
C LEU A 102 -11.25 1.53 -6.07
N LYS A 103 -11.26 2.43 -5.07
CA LYS A 103 -10.36 2.33 -3.90
C LYS A 103 -10.62 1.06 -3.08
N VAL A 104 -11.89 0.67 -2.95
CA VAL A 104 -12.29 -0.57 -2.28
C VAL A 104 -11.81 -1.78 -3.10
N GLY A 105 -12.07 -1.81 -4.41
CA GLY A 105 -11.56 -2.85 -5.32
C GLY A 105 -10.04 -2.97 -5.29
N ARG A 106 -9.32 -1.84 -5.21
CA ARG A 106 -7.87 -1.80 -5.03
C ARG A 106 -7.42 -2.45 -3.73
N ALA A 107 -8.15 -2.24 -2.63
CA ALA A 107 -7.82 -2.88 -1.36
C ALA A 107 -7.96 -4.40 -1.44
N VAL A 108 -9.03 -4.91 -2.06
CA VAL A 108 -9.22 -6.34 -2.32
C VAL A 108 -8.12 -6.89 -3.22
N PHE A 109 -7.73 -6.17 -4.28
CA PHE A 109 -6.64 -6.54 -5.18
C PHE A 109 -5.30 -6.64 -4.44
N LYS A 110 -4.99 -5.66 -3.60
CA LYS A 110 -3.77 -5.65 -2.80
C LYS A 110 -3.67 -6.86 -1.86
N ALA A 111 -4.77 -7.23 -1.25
CA ALA A 111 -4.81 -8.34 -0.31
C ALA A 111 -4.68 -9.72 -0.98
N ASN A 112 -5.18 -9.88 -2.23
CA ASN A 112 -5.37 -11.21 -2.81
C ASN A 112 -4.64 -11.44 -4.15
N CYS A 113 -4.34 -10.39 -4.92
CA CYS A 113 -3.94 -10.53 -6.32
C CYS A 113 -2.47 -10.13 -6.58
N VAL A 114 -1.89 -9.28 -5.74
CA VAL A 114 -0.54 -8.70 -5.91
C VAL A 114 0.56 -9.76 -6.03
N SER A 115 0.45 -10.85 -5.30
CA SER A 115 1.46 -11.93 -5.31
C SER A 115 1.70 -12.51 -6.72
N CYS A 116 0.67 -12.50 -7.56
CA CYS A 116 0.75 -13.01 -8.93
C CYS A 116 0.78 -11.90 -9.98
N HIS A 117 0.02 -10.81 -9.79
CA HIS A 117 -0.15 -9.77 -10.80
C HIS A 117 0.71 -8.51 -10.57
N GLY A 118 1.45 -8.44 -9.46
CA GLY A 118 2.24 -7.27 -9.09
C GLY A 118 1.41 -6.16 -8.44
N ALA A 119 2.07 -5.25 -7.73
CA ALA A 119 1.40 -4.21 -6.95
C ALA A 119 0.58 -3.23 -7.80
N GLU A 120 0.98 -3.03 -9.05
CA GLU A 120 0.35 -2.14 -10.02
C GLU A 120 -0.33 -2.89 -11.18
N GLY A 121 -0.41 -4.22 -11.09
CA GLY A 121 -1.06 -5.06 -12.12
C GLY A 121 -0.20 -5.38 -13.34
N GLY A 122 1.10 -4.99 -13.36
CA GLY A 122 2.00 -5.21 -14.49
C GLY A 122 2.39 -6.67 -14.77
N GLY A 123 1.98 -7.61 -13.89
CA GLY A 123 2.24 -9.03 -14.03
C GLY A 123 3.57 -9.46 -13.39
N LEU A 124 3.53 -10.59 -12.70
CA LEU A 124 4.71 -11.32 -12.18
C LEU A 124 4.62 -12.78 -12.63
N VAL A 125 4.02 -13.65 -11.84
CA VAL A 125 3.65 -15.01 -12.24
C VAL A 125 2.42 -14.97 -13.16
N GLY A 126 1.44 -14.13 -12.80
CA GLY A 126 0.25 -13.86 -13.61
C GLY A 126 0.56 -12.94 -14.81
N PRO A 127 -0.39 -12.80 -15.74
CA PRO A 127 -0.27 -11.90 -16.88
C PRO A 127 -0.29 -10.42 -16.45
N ASN A 128 0.17 -9.55 -17.35
CA ASN A 128 -0.04 -8.12 -17.29
C ASN A 128 -1.55 -7.82 -17.42
N LEU A 129 -2.06 -6.94 -16.57
CA LEU A 129 -3.46 -6.51 -16.55
C LEU A 129 -3.62 -5.06 -17.03
N CYS A 130 -2.51 -4.41 -17.36
CA CYS A 130 -2.47 -3.00 -17.68
C CYS A 130 -2.47 -2.69 -19.18
N ASP A 131 -2.21 -3.69 -20.00
CA ASP A 131 -2.19 -3.57 -21.46
C ASP A 131 -3.55 -3.88 -22.11
N ASP A 132 -3.57 -3.86 -23.45
CA ASP A 132 -4.77 -4.15 -24.25
C ASP A 132 -4.87 -5.63 -24.66
N GLN A 133 -3.94 -6.50 -24.22
CA GLN A 133 -3.84 -7.88 -24.69
C GLN A 133 -4.27 -8.86 -23.60
N TYR A 134 -5.29 -9.65 -23.86
CA TYR A 134 -5.84 -10.58 -22.90
C TYR A 134 -5.96 -11.99 -23.49
N LYS A 135 -5.62 -13.02 -22.68
CA LYS A 135 -5.78 -14.44 -23.06
C LYS A 135 -7.22 -14.90 -22.96
N ASN A 136 -7.84 -14.62 -21.81
CA ASN A 136 -9.14 -15.22 -21.45
C ASN A 136 -10.27 -14.19 -21.39
N VAL A 137 -9.98 -12.90 -21.54
CA VAL A 137 -10.96 -11.81 -21.52
C VAL A 137 -11.26 -11.37 -22.95
N LYS A 138 -12.53 -11.24 -23.29
CA LYS A 138 -13.03 -10.68 -24.54
C LYS A 138 -13.91 -9.46 -24.30
N ASP A 139 -14.60 -9.46 -23.18
CA ASP A 139 -15.48 -8.40 -22.70
C ASP A 139 -15.23 -8.18 -21.21
N ILE A 140 -15.60 -7.03 -20.67
CA ILE A 140 -15.39 -6.66 -19.27
C ILE A 140 -16.06 -7.66 -18.30
N GLY A 141 -17.20 -8.25 -18.69
CA GLY A 141 -17.89 -9.27 -17.90
C GLY A 141 -17.12 -10.61 -17.77
N ASP A 142 -16.13 -10.84 -18.63
CA ASP A 142 -15.31 -12.06 -18.53
C ASP A 142 -14.35 -11.99 -17.34
N ILE A 143 -14.00 -10.78 -16.87
CA ILE A 143 -13.21 -10.60 -15.64
C ILE A 143 -13.93 -11.22 -14.45
N LEU A 144 -15.24 -10.95 -14.32
CA LEU A 144 -16.08 -11.60 -13.30
C LEU A 144 -16.03 -13.12 -13.37
N LYS A 145 -16.22 -13.68 -14.57
CA LYS A 145 -16.23 -15.14 -14.78
C LYS A 145 -14.90 -15.77 -14.40
N ILE A 146 -13.78 -15.10 -14.72
CA ILE A 146 -12.45 -15.56 -14.36
C ILE A 146 -12.26 -15.53 -12.86
N LEU A 147 -12.70 -14.48 -12.18
CA LEU A 147 -12.64 -14.41 -10.73
C LEU A 147 -13.53 -15.47 -10.06
N GLN A 148 -14.72 -15.71 -10.59
CA GLN A 148 -15.61 -16.74 -10.06
C GLN A 148 -15.03 -18.15 -10.23
N ASN A 149 -14.59 -18.48 -11.44
CA ASN A 149 -14.31 -19.87 -11.84
C ASN A 149 -12.82 -20.22 -11.90
N GLY A 150 -11.94 -19.20 -11.81
CA GLY A 150 -10.52 -19.38 -12.09
C GLY A 150 -10.20 -19.44 -13.57
N ALA A 151 -8.93 -19.64 -13.90
CA ALA A 151 -8.45 -19.73 -15.28
C ALA A 151 -7.23 -20.64 -15.41
N ASN A 152 -6.91 -21.04 -16.65
CA ASN A 152 -5.69 -21.77 -17.04
C ASN A 152 -5.48 -23.06 -16.23
N GLY A 153 -6.53 -23.87 -16.08
CA GLY A 153 -6.44 -25.15 -15.37
C GLY A 153 -6.13 -25.03 -13.88
N GLY A 154 -6.53 -23.90 -13.25
CA GLY A 154 -6.31 -23.66 -11.83
C GLY A 154 -5.05 -22.86 -11.51
N ALA A 155 -4.26 -22.43 -12.51
CA ALA A 155 -3.14 -21.52 -12.30
C ALA A 155 -3.60 -20.19 -11.68
N MET A 156 -4.78 -19.70 -12.08
CA MET A 156 -5.52 -18.69 -11.35
C MET A 156 -6.69 -19.39 -10.62
N PRO A 157 -6.73 -19.38 -9.30
CA PRO A 157 -7.77 -20.06 -8.53
C PRO A 157 -9.12 -19.37 -8.66
N ALA A 158 -10.19 -20.11 -8.40
CA ALA A 158 -11.54 -19.57 -8.28
C ALA A 158 -11.68 -18.83 -6.94
N TRP A 159 -12.25 -17.64 -6.97
CA TRP A 159 -12.38 -16.75 -5.81
C TRP A 159 -13.79 -16.70 -5.23
N GLN A 160 -14.81 -17.28 -5.92
CA GLN A 160 -16.20 -17.24 -5.48
C GLN A 160 -16.46 -17.79 -4.07
N ASN A 161 -15.59 -18.68 -3.57
CA ASN A 161 -15.70 -19.24 -2.22
C ASN A 161 -14.84 -18.50 -1.18
N ARG A 162 -14.11 -17.45 -1.57
CA ARG A 162 -13.19 -16.69 -0.72
C ARG A 162 -13.54 -15.21 -0.62
N LEU A 163 -14.15 -14.67 -1.66
CA LEU A 163 -14.59 -13.28 -1.74
C LEU A 163 -16.10 -13.23 -1.85
N SER A 164 -16.72 -12.23 -1.22
CA SER A 164 -18.14 -11.93 -1.38
C SER A 164 -18.45 -11.44 -2.79
N ALA A 165 -19.73 -11.45 -3.17
CA ALA A 165 -20.17 -10.94 -4.46
C ALA A 165 -19.74 -9.48 -4.67
N ASN A 166 -19.88 -8.64 -3.64
CA ASN A 166 -19.47 -7.25 -3.67
C ASN A 166 -17.96 -7.08 -3.93
N GLU A 167 -17.14 -7.86 -3.23
CA GLU A 167 -15.68 -7.84 -3.44
C GLU A 167 -15.29 -8.28 -4.85
N ILE A 168 -15.96 -9.31 -5.40
CA ILE A 168 -15.71 -9.78 -6.76
C ILE A 168 -16.06 -8.71 -7.78
N VAL A 169 -17.21 -8.03 -7.64
CA VAL A 169 -17.61 -6.96 -8.55
C VAL A 169 -16.62 -5.80 -8.47
N LEU A 170 -16.30 -5.33 -7.25
CA LEU A 170 -15.44 -4.17 -7.08
C LEU A 170 -13.98 -4.43 -7.48
N VAL A 171 -13.44 -5.62 -7.21
CA VAL A 171 -12.10 -5.96 -7.70
C VAL A 171 -12.07 -6.16 -9.22
N SER A 172 -13.17 -6.65 -9.83
CA SER A 172 -13.30 -6.72 -11.29
C SER A 172 -13.27 -5.33 -11.92
N SER A 173 -14.00 -4.39 -11.33
CA SER A 173 -13.99 -2.99 -11.77
C SER A 173 -12.61 -2.35 -11.63
N TYR A 174 -11.93 -2.61 -10.51
CA TYR A 174 -10.55 -2.14 -10.32
C TYR A 174 -9.59 -2.76 -11.34
N VAL A 175 -9.66 -4.06 -11.58
CA VAL A 175 -8.83 -4.73 -12.62
C VAL A 175 -9.10 -4.12 -14.00
N ALA A 176 -10.36 -3.86 -14.34
CA ALA A 176 -10.71 -3.18 -15.59
C ALA A 176 -10.12 -1.76 -15.67
N SER A 177 -10.04 -1.04 -14.57
CA SER A 177 -9.45 0.32 -14.51
C SER A 177 -7.94 0.35 -14.68
N LEU A 178 -7.25 -0.77 -14.49
CA LEU A 178 -5.78 -0.86 -14.69
C LEU A 178 -5.39 -0.78 -16.16
N ARG A 179 -6.30 -1.11 -17.08
CA ARG A 179 -6.06 -1.08 -18.52
C ARG A 179 -5.63 0.32 -18.99
N GLY A 180 -4.54 0.39 -19.75
CA GLY A 180 -3.94 1.64 -20.21
C GLY A 180 -3.00 2.30 -19.19
N SER A 181 -2.87 1.77 -17.97
CA SER A 181 -1.83 2.20 -17.05
C SER A 181 -0.47 1.63 -17.48
N ASN A 182 0.61 2.38 -17.23
CA ASN A 182 1.96 2.00 -17.61
C ASN A 182 2.83 1.85 -16.36
N PRO A 183 2.74 0.73 -15.63
CA PRO A 183 3.61 0.50 -14.49
C PRO A 183 5.08 0.40 -14.91
N ALA A 184 5.98 0.87 -14.04
CA ALA A 184 7.42 0.86 -14.30
C ALA A 184 7.98 -0.55 -14.55
N ILE A 185 7.36 -1.56 -13.96
CA ILE A 185 7.67 -2.98 -14.17
C ILE A 185 6.43 -3.65 -14.72
N ALA A 186 6.44 -3.98 -16.01
CA ALA A 186 5.37 -4.70 -16.67
C ALA A 186 5.92 -5.82 -17.55
N LYS A 187 5.23 -6.96 -17.53
CA LYS A 187 5.47 -8.04 -18.50
C LYS A 187 4.97 -7.62 -19.88
N PRO A 188 5.56 -8.16 -20.95
CA PRO A 188 4.97 -8.05 -22.29
C PRO A 188 3.52 -8.54 -22.29
N GLY A 189 2.68 -7.89 -23.10
CA GLY A 189 1.31 -8.30 -23.30
C GLY A 189 1.18 -9.74 -23.80
N GLU A 190 0.16 -10.43 -23.31
CA GLU A 190 -0.06 -11.84 -23.62
C GLU A 190 -1.50 -12.05 -24.08
N GLY A 191 -1.68 -12.53 -25.30
CA GLY A 191 -2.99 -12.88 -25.83
C GLY A 191 -3.37 -12.09 -27.10
N ARG A 192 -4.60 -11.63 -27.15
CA ARG A 192 -5.12 -10.84 -28.24
C ARG A 192 -5.56 -9.46 -27.74
N GLU A 193 -5.45 -8.49 -28.58
CA GLU A 193 -6.03 -7.17 -28.36
C GLU A 193 -7.57 -7.27 -28.33
N ILE A 194 -8.20 -6.57 -27.40
CA ILE A 194 -9.65 -6.52 -27.25
C ILE A 194 -10.16 -5.07 -27.40
N PRO A 195 -11.45 -4.89 -27.79
CA PRO A 195 -12.06 -3.56 -27.88
C PRO A 195 -11.98 -2.80 -26.55
N ALA A 196 -12.08 -1.48 -26.61
CA ALA A 196 -12.16 -0.63 -25.42
C ALA A 196 -13.36 -1.01 -24.54
N TRP A 197 -13.23 -0.75 -23.23
CA TRP A 197 -14.35 -0.96 -22.32
C TRP A 197 -15.54 -0.06 -22.67
N PRO A 198 -16.76 -0.47 -22.30
CA PRO A 198 -17.96 0.35 -22.53
C PRO A 198 -17.80 1.72 -21.85
N PRO A 199 -18.38 2.78 -22.42
CA PRO A 199 -18.41 4.09 -21.75
C PRO A 199 -19.22 4.05 -20.45
N ALA A 200 -19.04 5.07 -19.63
CA ALA A 200 -19.82 5.21 -18.40
C ALA A 200 -21.33 5.15 -18.70
N PRO A 201 -22.13 4.44 -17.90
CA PRO A 201 -23.55 4.43 -18.06
C PRO A 201 -24.11 5.85 -17.93
N ILE A 202 -24.96 6.26 -18.87
CA ILE A 202 -25.67 7.53 -18.78
C ILE A 202 -26.65 7.38 -17.62
N VAL A 203 -26.40 8.08 -16.51
CA VAL A 203 -27.39 8.21 -15.45
C VAL A 203 -28.45 9.19 -15.97
N THR A 204 -29.48 8.69 -16.59
CA THR A 204 -30.72 9.47 -16.72
C THR A 204 -31.27 9.57 -15.30
N GLU A 205 -31.19 10.75 -14.72
CA GLU A 205 -32.00 11.10 -13.55
C GLU A 205 -33.46 10.98 -14.01
N GLU A 206 -34.05 9.81 -13.85
CA GLU A 206 -35.49 9.69 -13.87
C GLU A 206 -36.00 10.48 -12.66
N GLY A 207 -36.43 11.69 -12.96
CA GLY A 207 -37.04 12.57 -12.00
C GLY A 207 -38.18 11.83 -11.27
N ASP A 208 -38.09 11.82 -9.98
CA ASP A 208 -39.20 11.58 -9.07
C ASP A 208 -40.28 12.68 -9.32
N ASN A 209 -41.06 12.49 -10.39
CA ASN A 209 -42.27 13.22 -10.66
C ASN A 209 -43.42 12.44 -10.03
N THR A 210 -43.48 12.41 -8.72
CA THR A 210 -44.74 12.25 -8.03
C THR A 210 -45.43 13.61 -8.07
N SER A 211 -46.04 13.89 -9.23
CA SER A 211 -47.10 14.92 -9.37
C SER A 211 -48.19 14.62 -8.35
N GLY A 212 -48.30 15.51 -7.36
CA GLY A 212 -49.48 15.56 -6.50
C GLY A 212 -50.72 15.70 -7.36
N GLU A 213 -51.57 14.74 -7.27
CA GLU A 213 -52.97 14.84 -7.70
C GLU A 213 -53.73 15.59 -6.60
N ASP A 214 -53.94 16.87 -6.88
CA ASP A 214 -54.94 17.67 -6.18
C ASP A 214 -56.28 16.95 -6.28
N GLN A 215 -56.83 16.52 -5.16
CA GLN A 215 -58.25 16.23 -5.03
C GLN A 215 -58.90 17.39 -4.32
N GLU A 216 -59.51 18.31 -5.13
CA GLU A 216 -60.62 19.09 -4.75
C GLU A 216 -61.83 18.18 -4.53
N ILE A 217 -62.44 18.21 -3.38
CA ILE A 217 -63.88 18.39 -3.12
C ILE A 217 -64.06 18.76 -1.65
#